data_13e29e9770a1f560463ea77e3997b0d0
#
_entry.id   13e29e9770a1f560463ea77e3997b0d0
#
_cell.length_a   1.000
_cell.length_b   1.000
_cell.length_c   1.000
_cell.angle_alpha   90.00
_cell.angle_beta   90.00
_cell.angle_gamma   90.00
#
_symmetry.space_group_name_H-M   'P 1'
#
loop_
_entity.id
_entity.type
_entity.pdbx_description
1 polymer ?
#
loop_
_entity_poly.entity_id
_entity_poly.type
_entity_poly.pdbx_seq_one_letter_code
_entity_poly.pdbx_strand_id
1 'polypeptide(L)'
;MKRILLIALLCVLPLGGLLLSGCKSGHTPDIRVMSFNIRLSPQEDFDGDNCWNNRREAVIRMLESAKPDLLGIQEGYIVQVDYMDENLPEYGRYGVCRDDGLERGEANAIFWRKDRFEMKQCNTYWLSETPDTVSLGWDGACRRIVTWAQLSDKLTGKDVWYFNTHFDHVGKVAREEAGKLIIARIKEQVPEGDVVFLTGDFNANWDNPILDPIRAELAECRETALITDKEGINTYNAWGEKNAPLGADVIDHIFYRGVTAERYEVLNGDYGVPFISDHWPVMGTFRF
;
A
#
# COMPACT_ATOMS: atom_id res chain seq x y z
N MET A 1 -30.97 -10.82 90.30
CA MET A 1 -31.27 -10.94 88.87
C MET A 1 -30.20 -10.16 88.12
N LYS A 2 -29.17 -10.84 87.66
CA LYS A 2 -28.03 -10.24 86.89
C LYS A 2 -28.31 -10.42 85.40
N ARG A 3 -28.41 -9.32 84.64
CA ARG A 3 -28.50 -9.34 83.19
C ARG A 3 -27.12 -9.44 82.62
N ILE A 4 -26.86 -10.48 81.83
CA ILE A 4 -25.63 -10.68 81.06
C ILE A 4 -25.81 -10.01 79.72
N LEU A 5 -24.95 -9.04 79.42
CA LEU A 5 -24.87 -8.34 78.13
C LEU A 5 -23.93 -9.11 77.19
N LEU A 6 -24.51 -9.66 76.13
CA LEU A 6 -23.71 -10.37 75.08
C LEU A 6 -23.26 -9.34 74.05
N ILE A 7 -21.94 -9.09 73.97
CA ILE A 7 -21.33 -8.24 72.91
C ILE A 7 -20.98 -9.15 71.75
N ALA A 8 -21.66 -8.95 70.62
CA ALA A 8 -21.36 -9.61 69.41
C ALA A 8 -20.20 -8.83 68.65
N LEU A 9 -19.09 -9.49 68.57
CA LEU A 9 -17.88 -8.97 67.79
C LEU A 9 -18.10 -9.24 66.31
N LEU A 10 -18.42 -8.21 65.51
CA LEU A 10 -18.43 -8.30 64.02
C LEU A 10 -17.00 -8.27 63.52
N CYS A 11 -16.49 -9.42 63.04
CA CYS A 11 -15.27 -9.47 62.26
C CYS A 11 -15.55 -9.01 60.82
N VAL A 12 -15.08 -7.82 60.47
CA VAL A 12 -15.06 -7.34 59.10
C VAL A 12 -13.82 -7.90 58.43
N LEU A 13 -14.01 -8.86 57.53
CA LEU A 13 -12.94 -9.33 56.63
C LEU A 13 -12.77 -8.32 55.50
N PRO A 14 -11.53 -7.89 55.16
CA PRO A 14 -11.32 -7.07 54.00
C PRO A 14 -11.47 -7.95 52.76
N LEU A 15 -12.42 -7.62 51.88
CA LEU A 15 -12.49 -8.14 50.50
C LEU A 15 -11.24 -7.67 49.73
N GLY A 16 -10.23 -8.53 49.67
CA GLY A 16 -9.11 -8.35 48.78
C GLY A 16 -9.61 -8.43 47.34
N GLY A 17 -9.73 -7.26 46.67
CA GLY A 17 -9.99 -7.22 45.25
C GLY A 17 -8.83 -7.85 44.49
N LEU A 18 -9.04 -9.05 43.96
CA LEU A 18 -8.16 -9.62 42.96
C LEU A 18 -8.29 -8.76 41.71
N LEU A 19 -7.35 -7.86 41.50
CA LEU A 19 -7.12 -7.24 40.20
C LEU A 19 -6.65 -8.38 39.25
N LEU A 20 -7.61 -8.95 38.54
CA LEU A 20 -7.33 -9.77 37.36
C LEU A 20 -6.66 -8.85 36.36
N SER A 21 -5.33 -8.80 36.42
CA SER A 21 -4.51 -8.29 35.35
C SER A 21 -4.76 -9.20 34.14
N GLY A 22 -5.74 -8.82 33.31
CA GLY A 22 -5.95 -9.49 32.04
C GLY A 22 -4.66 -9.39 31.24
N CYS A 23 -3.92 -10.50 31.13
CA CYS A 23 -2.95 -10.67 30.06
C CYS A 23 -3.71 -10.45 28.75
N LYS A 24 -3.64 -9.22 28.21
CA LYS A 24 -3.87 -9.02 26.79
C LYS A 24 -2.80 -9.87 26.12
N SER A 25 -3.18 -10.98 25.54
CA SER A 25 -2.33 -11.68 24.56
C SER A 25 -1.91 -10.61 23.56
N GLY A 26 -0.64 -10.25 23.62
CA GLY A 26 -0.08 -9.18 22.78
C GLY A 26 0.00 -9.63 21.34
N HIS A 27 -1.15 -9.70 20.67
CA HIS A 27 -1.18 -9.82 19.23
C HIS A 27 -0.85 -8.41 18.69
N THR A 28 0.32 -8.30 18.10
CA THR A 28 0.70 -7.06 17.39
C THR A 28 -0.30 -6.86 16.26
N PRO A 29 -0.92 -5.69 16.11
CA PRO A 29 -1.93 -5.48 15.09
C PRO A 29 -1.32 -5.65 13.70
N ASP A 30 -1.99 -6.43 12.86
CA ASP A 30 -1.59 -6.60 11.47
C ASP A 30 -1.63 -5.26 10.72
N ILE A 31 -0.79 -5.11 9.70
CA ILE A 31 -0.84 -3.98 8.77
C ILE A 31 -1.21 -4.49 7.38
N ARG A 32 -2.16 -3.81 6.74
CA ARG A 32 -2.69 -4.12 5.41
C ARG A 32 -2.19 -3.09 4.41
N VAL A 33 -1.45 -3.55 3.41
CA VAL A 33 -0.82 -2.69 2.40
C VAL A 33 -1.34 -3.08 1.03
N MET A 34 -1.77 -2.10 0.24
CA MET A 34 -2.34 -2.30 -1.09
C MET A 34 -1.56 -1.54 -2.15
N SER A 35 -1.36 -2.18 -3.31
CA SER A 35 -0.97 -1.54 -4.56
C SER A 35 -2.13 -1.61 -5.54
N PHE A 36 -2.45 -0.50 -6.20
CA PHE A 36 -3.55 -0.45 -7.15
C PHE A 36 -3.30 0.53 -8.29
N ASN A 37 -3.00 0.03 -9.47
CA ASN A 37 -3.07 0.82 -10.69
C ASN A 37 -4.56 1.08 -11.01
N ILE A 38 -5.00 2.33 -10.86
CA ILE A 38 -6.42 2.72 -11.01
C ILE A 38 -6.83 3.00 -12.46
N ARG A 39 -5.91 2.85 -13.40
CA ARG A 39 -6.05 3.23 -14.81
C ARG A 39 -6.31 4.72 -15.01
N LEU A 40 -5.45 5.34 -15.77
CA LEU A 40 -5.49 6.77 -16.09
C LEU A 40 -6.80 7.19 -16.76
N SER A 41 -7.22 8.42 -16.52
CA SER A 41 -8.41 9.00 -17.15
C SER A 41 -8.14 10.46 -17.53
N PRO A 42 -7.48 10.71 -18.67
CA PRO A 42 -7.17 12.05 -19.13
C PRO A 42 -8.39 12.81 -19.67
N GLN A 43 -9.47 12.10 -20.00
CA GLN A 43 -10.73 12.61 -20.55
C GLN A 43 -11.91 11.83 -19.94
N GLU A 44 -13.11 12.44 -19.93
CA GLU A 44 -14.30 11.86 -19.30
C GLU A 44 -14.71 10.48 -19.86
N ASP A 45 -14.58 10.30 -21.18
CA ASP A 45 -14.95 9.08 -21.90
C ASP A 45 -13.77 8.18 -22.26
N PHE A 46 -12.59 8.44 -21.70
CA PHE A 46 -11.43 7.61 -21.92
C PHE A 46 -11.70 6.16 -21.47
N ASP A 47 -11.40 5.19 -22.33
CA ASP A 47 -11.74 3.76 -22.18
C ASP A 47 -13.23 3.40 -22.36
N GLY A 48 -14.06 4.29 -22.93
CA GLY A 48 -15.47 4.00 -23.29
C GLY A 48 -16.31 3.54 -22.08
N ASP A 49 -16.87 2.34 -22.16
CA ASP A 49 -17.70 1.77 -21.08
C ASP A 49 -16.92 1.56 -19.78
N ASN A 50 -15.60 1.41 -19.84
CA ASN A 50 -14.71 1.29 -18.71
C ASN A 50 -14.16 2.67 -18.22
N CYS A 51 -14.73 3.79 -18.67
CA CYS A 51 -14.28 5.13 -18.26
C CYS A 51 -14.36 5.31 -16.73
N TRP A 52 -13.55 6.22 -16.20
CA TRP A 52 -13.47 6.48 -14.76
C TRP A 52 -14.84 6.77 -14.13
N ASN A 53 -15.68 7.55 -14.80
CA ASN A 53 -16.99 7.91 -14.28
C ASN A 53 -17.91 6.70 -14.04
N ASN A 54 -17.75 5.62 -14.82
CA ASN A 54 -18.55 4.40 -14.67
C ASN A 54 -18.02 3.48 -13.56
N ARG A 55 -16.73 3.56 -13.19
CA ARG A 55 -16.10 2.63 -12.24
C ARG A 55 -15.69 3.26 -10.91
N ARG A 56 -15.63 4.59 -10.81
CA ARG A 56 -15.11 5.30 -9.62
C ARG A 56 -15.82 4.93 -8.31
N GLU A 57 -17.16 4.79 -8.34
CA GLU A 57 -17.92 4.37 -7.16
C GLU A 57 -17.62 2.92 -6.74
N ALA A 58 -17.38 2.05 -7.72
CA ALA A 58 -16.98 0.66 -7.46
C ALA A 58 -15.56 0.59 -6.86
N VAL A 59 -14.65 1.48 -7.28
CA VAL A 59 -13.33 1.65 -6.66
C VAL A 59 -13.47 2.03 -5.18
N ILE A 60 -14.33 3.00 -4.86
CA ILE A 60 -14.57 3.40 -3.45
C ILE A 60 -15.17 2.23 -2.65
N ARG A 61 -16.20 1.54 -3.18
CA ARG A 61 -16.80 0.37 -2.50
C ARG A 61 -15.76 -0.74 -2.23
N MET A 62 -14.86 -0.99 -3.18
CA MET A 62 -13.77 -1.94 -3.00
C MET A 62 -12.85 -1.50 -1.85
N LEU A 63 -12.43 -0.23 -1.81
CA LEU A 63 -11.55 0.31 -0.76
C LEU A 63 -12.23 0.32 0.62
N GLU A 64 -13.51 0.67 0.70
CA GLU A 64 -14.30 0.61 1.94
C GLU A 64 -14.44 -0.83 2.48
N SER A 65 -14.54 -1.82 1.59
CA SER A 65 -14.57 -3.24 1.96
C SER A 65 -13.19 -3.75 2.35
N ALA A 66 -12.18 -3.45 1.55
CA ALA A 66 -10.82 -3.92 1.73
C ALA A 66 -10.11 -3.24 2.91
N LYS A 67 -10.36 -1.96 3.16
CA LYS A 67 -9.82 -1.14 4.26
C LYS A 67 -8.30 -1.29 4.42
N PRO A 68 -7.49 -1.02 3.39
CA PRO A 68 -6.06 -1.03 3.54
C PRO A 68 -5.61 0.02 4.56
N ASP A 69 -4.58 -0.26 5.33
CA ASP A 69 -3.95 0.72 6.22
C ASP A 69 -3.08 1.69 5.43
N LEU A 70 -2.42 1.16 4.38
CA LEU A 70 -1.62 1.90 3.40
C LEU A 70 -2.07 1.51 1.99
N LEU A 71 -2.25 2.50 1.13
CA LEU A 71 -2.63 2.32 -0.27
C LEU A 71 -1.72 3.17 -1.16
N GLY A 72 -1.08 2.52 -2.15
CA GLY A 72 -0.39 3.18 -3.24
C GLY A 72 -1.17 3.02 -4.53
N ILE A 73 -1.48 4.13 -5.19
CA ILE A 73 -2.13 4.11 -6.50
C ILE A 73 -1.16 4.50 -7.60
N GLN A 74 -1.36 3.97 -8.80
CA GLN A 74 -0.63 4.33 -10.01
C GLN A 74 -1.63 4.84 -11.05
N GLU A 75 -1.13 5.62 -12.01
CA GLU A 75 -1.90 6.23 -13.11
C GLU A 75 -2.96 7.26 -12.67
N GLY A 76 -2.94 7.72 -11.43
CA GLY A 76 -3.93 8.66 -10.92
C GLY A 76 -3.78 10.05 -11.54
N TYR A 77 -4.69 10.48 -12.41
CA TYR A 77 -4.84 11.91 -12.76
C TYR A 77 -5.40 12.67 -11.56
N ILE A 78 -5.09 13.97 -11.48
CA ILE A 78 -5.47 14.78 -10.30
C ILE A 78 -6.97 14.68 -9.99
N VAL A 79 -7.83 14.69 -11.01
CA VAL A 79 -9.29 14.56 -10.84
C VAL A 79 -9.71 13.21 -10.24
N GLN A 80 -8.95 12.14 -10.49
CA GLN A 80 -9.19 10.82 -9.88
C GLN A 80 -8.72 10.80 -8.43
N VAL A 81 -7.54 11.39 -8.18
CA VAL A 81 -6.95 11.47 -6.83
C VAL A 81 -7.84 12.33 -5.92
N ASP A 82 -8.34 13.47 -6.40
CA ASP A 82 -9.23 14.35 -5.65
C ASP A 82 -10.57 13.67 -5.36
N TYR A 83 -11.16 12.96 -6.35
CA TYR A 83 -12.37 12.17 -6.12
C TYR A 83 -12.17 11.12 -5.02
N MET A 84 -11.02 10.41 -5.01
CA MET A 84 -10.72 9.46 -3.95
C MET A 84 -10.55 10.13 -2.59
N ASP A 85 -9.86 11.27 -2.51
CA ASP A 85 -9.68 12.04 -1.28
C ASP A 85 -11.02 12.52 -0.68
N GLU A 86 -11.91 13.03 -1.53
CA GLU A 86 -13.25 13.48 -1.13
C GLU A 86 -14.13 12.33 -0.59
N ASN A 87 -13.98 11.12 -1.15
CA ASN A 87 -14.81 9.97 -0.79
C ASN A 87 -14.14 9.00 0.22
N LEU A 88 -12.91 9.27 0.65
CA LEU A 88 -12.17 8.50 1.66
C LEU A 88 -11.66 9.42 2.80
N PRO A 89 -12.57 10.11 3.52
CA PRO A 89 -12.18 11.13 4.50
C PRO A 89 -11.36 10.60 5.68
N GLU A 90 -11.36 9.28 5.93
CA GLU A 90 -10.54 8.63 6.96
C GLU A 90 -9.08 8.44 6.56
N TYR A 91 -8.74 8.69 5.29
CA TYR A 91 -7.35 8.61 4.82
C TYR A 91 -6.72 10.01 4.74
N GLY A 92 -5.42 10.07 5.07
CA GLY A 92 -4.54 11.14 4.64
C GLY A 92 -3.94 10.76 3.29
N ARG A 93 -3.53 11.74 2.49
CA ARG A 93 -2.90 11.51 1.19
C ARG A 93 -1.68 12.40 0.95
N TYR A 94 -0.78 11.92 0.09
CA TYR A 94 0.26 12.72 -0.53
C TYR A 94 0.59 12.17 -1.92
N GLY A 95 0.92 13.07 -2.85
CA GLY A 95 1.38 12.76 -4.19
C GLY A 95 1.32 13.99 -5.07
N VAL A 96 2.25 14.09 -5.99
CA VAL A 96 2.29 15.10 -7.06
C VAL A 96 2.31 14.40 -8.41
N CYS A 97 1.92 15.10 -9.48
CA CYS A 97 1.92 14.55 -10.82
C CYS A 97 3.32 14.63 -11.45
N ARG A 98 3.63 13.63 -12.28
CA ARG A 98 4.99 13.36 -12.80
C ARG A 98 5.52 14.39 -13.79
N ASP A 99 4.64 15.16 -14.50
CA ASP A 99 5.08 16.00 -15.61
C ASP A 99 5.52 17.39 -15.20
N ASP A 100 5.09 17.88 -14.02
CA ASP A 100 5.48 19.19 -13.50
C ASP A 100 5.78 19.23 -12.00
N GLY A 101 5.57 18.12 -11.32
CA GLY A 101 5.68 18.06 -9.87
C GLY A 101 4.51 18.73 -9.14
N LEU A 102 3.40 18.98 -9.83
CA LEU A 102 2.18 19.59 -9.30
C LEU A 102 0.93 18.82 -9.72
N GLU A 103 0.29 19.17 -10.85
CA GLU A 103 -1.02 18.63 -11.24
C GLU A 103 -1.06 18.02 -12.65
N ARG A 104 0.03 18.12 -13.44
CA ARG A 104 0.05 17.59 -14.81
C ARG A 104 0.62 16.17 -14.89
N GLY A 105 -0.10 15.34 -15.66
CA GLY A 105 0.23 13.94 -15.88
C GLY A 105 -0.34 13.05 -14.78
N GLU A 106 0.25 11.90 -14.61
CA GLU A 106 -0.15 10.90 -13.62
C GLU A 106 0.59 11.09 -12.30
N ALA A 107 -0.12 10.90 -11.19
CA ALA A 107 0.42 10.79 -9.85
C ALA A 107 0.55 9.31 -9.43
N ASN A 108 1.58 9.00 -8.65
CA ASN A 108 1.67 7.78 -7.87
C ASN A 108 1.33 8.12 -6.41
N ALA A 109 0.07 8.50 -6.15
CA ALA A 109 -0.32 8.96 -4.83
C ALA A 109 -0.31 7.82 -3.79
N ILE A 110 -0.06 8.20 -2.55
CA ILE A 110 -0.13 7.33 -1.38
C ILE A 110 -1.23 7.81 -0.45
N PHE A 111 -1.93 6.84 0.17
CA PHE A 111 -2.96 7.08 1.18
C PHE A 111 -2.65 6.26 2.43
N TRP A 112 -2.96 6.80 3.62
CA TRP A 112 -2.78 6.14 4.90
C TRP A 112 -3.96 6.39 5.83
N ARG A 113 -4.32 5.41 6.64
CA ARG A 113 -5.35 5.57 7.67
C ARG A 113 -4.93 6.60 8.72
N LYS A 114 -5.67 7.72 8.83
CA LYS A 114 -5.40 8.81 9.81
C LYS A 114 -5.54 8.39 11.26
N ASP A 115 -6.43 7.43 11.54
CA ASP A 115 -6.61 6.89 12.89
C ASP A 115 -5.40 6.04 13.35
N ARG A 116 -4.69 5.40 12.41
CA ARG A 116 -3.52 4.57 12.68
C ARG A 116 -2.19 5.30 12.54
N PHE A 117 -2.04 6.14 11.53
CA PHE A 117 -0.75 6.75 11.22
C PHE A 117 -0.74 8.26 11.43
N GLU A 118 0.43 8.74 11.84
CA GLU A 118 0.81 10.14 11.81
C GLU A 118 1.93 10.32 10.77
N MET A 119 1.71 11.18 9.78
CA MET A 119 2.70 11.48 8.74
C MET A 119 3.76 12.42 9.33
N LYS A 120 5.03 11.98 9.30
CA LYS A 120 6.19 12.75 9.76
C LYS A 120 6.79 13.57 8.63
N GLN A 121 7.03 12.94 7.50
CA GLN A 121 7.54 13.56 6.28
C GLN A 121 7.13 12.79 5.04
N CYS A 122 7.08 13.47 3.91
CA CYS A 122 6.78 12.89 2.61
C CYS A 122 7.48 13.70 1.50
N ASN A 123 7.74 13.04 0.38
CA ASN A 123 8.27 13.70 -0.81
C ASN A 123 8.04 12.83 -2.05
N THR A 124 8.35 13.39 -3.21
CA THR A 124 8.39 12.70 -4.50
C THR A 124 9.71 13.00 -5.19
N TYR A 125 10.29 11.98 -5.85
CA TYR A 125 11.46 12.12 -6.71
C TYR A 125 11.25 11.40 -8.04
N TRP A 126 12.00 11.82 -9.07
CA TRP A 126 11.90 11.25 -10.41
C TRP A 126 12.87 10.08 -10.58
N LEU A 127 12.41 9.06 -11.29
CA LEU A 127 13.25 7.92 -11.69
C LEU A 127 14.06 8.33 -12.91
N SER A 128 15.19 8.98 -12.65
CA SER A 128 16.10 9.53 -13.66
C SER A 128 17.49 9.75 -13.08
N GLU A 129 18.42 10.17 -13.93
CA GLU A 129 19.78 10.59 -13.56
C GLU A 129 19.80 11.88 -12.71
N THR A 130 18.68 12.63 -12.69
CA THR A 130 18.49 13.86 -11.91
C THR A 130 17.22 13.76 -11.06
N PRO A 131 17.20 12.90 -10.03
CA PRO A 131 15.96 12.52 -9.34
C PRO A 131 15.26 13.65 -8.59
N ASP A 132 15.98 14.69 -8.20
CA ASP A 132 15.42 15.79 -7.41
C ASP A 132 14.81 16.92 -8.29
N THR A 133 14.73 16.69 -9.61
CA THR A 133 14.11 17.60 -10.58
C THR A 133 13.19 16.85 -11.51
N VAL A 134 12.16 17.56 -12.04
CA VAL A 134 11.27 17.02 -13.07
C VAL A 134 12.07 16.60 -14.29
N SER A 135 12.23 15.32 -14.53
CA SER A 135 13.10 14.79 -15.59
C SER A 135 12.59 13.47 -16.14
N LEU A 136 12.97 13.18 -17.39
CA LEU A 136 12.82 11.88 -18.04
C LEU A 136 14.10 11.09 -17.79
N GLY A 137 13.96 9.84 -17.32
CA GLY A 137 15.11 8.99 -17.04
C GLY A 137 15.48 8.06 -18.19
N TRP A 138 16.77 7.94 -18.46
CA TRP A 138 17.40 6.97 -19.35
C TRP A 138 16.70 6.83 -20.72
N ASP A 139 16.26 5.60 -21.05
CA ASP A 139 15.52 5.27 -22.28
C ASP A 139 13.99 5.24 -22.06
N GLY A 140 13.50 5.86 -20.98
CA GLY A 140 12.08 5.86 -20.61
C GLY A 140 11.18 6.54 -21.64
N ALA A 141 9.99 6.01 -21.86
CA ALA A 141 8.98 6.59 -22.74
C ALA A 141 8.28 7.80 -22.09
N CYS A 142 8.22 7.83 -20.76
CA CYS A 142 7.61 8.91 -20.00
C CYS A 142 8.33 9.10 -18.65
N ARG A 143 8.10 10.27 -18.02
CA ARG A 143 8.61 10.52 -16.69
C ARG A 143 7.99 9.53 -15.71
N ARG A 144 8.80 9.01 -14.80
CA ARG A 144 8.37 8.12 -13.72
C ARG A 144 8.83 8.66 -12.39
N ILE A 145 8.04 8.45 -11.36
CA ILE A 145 8.25 9.01 -10.02
C ILE A 145 8.12 7.94 -8.95
N VAL A 146 8.72 8.22 -7.81
CA VAL A 146 8.45 7.54 -6.55
C VAL A 146 7.89 8.56 -5.57
N THR A 147 6.73 8.27 -5.03
CA THR A 147 6.16 9.01 -3.90
C THR A 147 6.42 8.22 -2.63
N TRP A 148 6.85 8.89 -1.55
CA TRP A 148 7.12 8.22 -0.30
C TRP A 148 6.68 9.05 0.92
N ALA A 149 6.45 8.36 2.03
CA ALA A 149 6.22 8.94 3.33
C ALA A 149 6.88 8.13 4.45
N GLN A 150 7.34 8.83 5.49
CA GLN A 150 7.61 8.27 6.81
C GLN A 150 6.38 8.48 7.69
N LEU A 151 5.84 7.39 8.18
CA LEU A 151 4.62 7.34 8.96
C LEU A 151 4.92 6.75 10.35
N SER A 152 4.44 7.39 11.42
CA SER A 152 4.49 6.81 12.76
C SER A 152 3.23 5.98 13.00
N ASP A 153 3.37 4.69 13.22
CA ASP A 153 2.26 3.80 13.56
C ASP A 153 1.90 3.95 15.04
N LYS A 154 0.75 4.56 15.32
CA LYS A 154 0.23 4.82 16.67
C LYS A 154 -0.07 3.55 17.47
N LEU A 155 -0.26 2.41 16.80
CA LEU A 155 -0.55 1.14 17.44
C LEU A 155 0.71 0.43 17.93
N THR A 156 1.80 0.52 17.17
CA THR A 156 3.07 -0.17 17.47
C THR A 156 4.15 0.76 18.00
N GLY A 157 4.01 2.07 17.77
CA GLY A 157 5.05 3.07 18.05
C GLY A 157 6.25 3.01 17.10
N LYS A 158 6.18 2.20 16.04
CA LYS A 158 7.25 2.06 15.05
C LYS A 158 7.07 3.05 13.91
N ASP A 159 8.19 3.40 13.29
CA ASP A 159 8.18 4.13 12.02
C ASP A 159 8.04 3.14 10.85
N VAL A 160 7.19 3.52 9.92
CA VAL A 160 6.92 2.79 8.67
C VAL A 160 7.24 3.72 7.51
N TRP A 161 8.14 3.27 6.64
CA TRP A 161 8.49 3.98 5.42
C TRP A 161 7.75 3.36 4.25
N TYR A 162 6.93 4.16 3.61
CA TYR A 162 6.08 3.71 2.53
C TYR A 162 6.45 4.38 1.22
N PHE A 163 6.78 3.60 0.21
CA PHE A 163 7.17 4.03 -1.14
C PHE A 163 6.16 3.48 -2.14
N ASN A 164 5.81 4.29 -3.15
CA ASN A 164 4.92 3.87 -4.24
C ASN A 164 5.44 4.37 -5.58
N THR A 165 5.41 3.51 -6.61
CA THR A 165 6.00 3.81 -7.92
C THR A 165 5.21 3.21 -9.07
N HIS A 166 5.53 3.64 -10.29
CA HIS A 166 5.10 3.03 -11.55
C HIS A 166 6.29 3.06 -12.51
N PHE A 167 6.82 1.90 -12.88
CA PHE A 167 7.98 1.77 -13.76
C PHE A 167 7.63 2.05 -15.21
N ASP A 168 8.63 2.37 -16.02
CA ASP A 168 8.44 2.62 -17.44
C ASP A 168 8.02 1.33 -18.18
N HIS A 169 7.03 1.46 -19.07
CA HIS A 169 6.48 0.31 -19.80
C HIS A 169 7.29 -0.05 -21.06
N VAL A 170 8.19 0.82 -21.50
CA VAL A 170 9.04 0.64 -22.72
C VAL A 170 10.52 0.52 -22.37
N GLY A 171 11.05 1.51 -21.65
CA GLY A 171 12.49 1.65 -21.38
C GLY A 171 13.02 0.52 -20.51
N LYS A 172 13.86 -0.34 -21.06
CA LYS A 172 14.47 -1.44 -20.32
C LYS A 172 15.52 -0.93 -19.34
N VAL A 173 16.38 -0.02 -19.79
CA VAL A 173 17.42 0.60 -18.94
C VAL A 173 16.75 1.42 -17.84
N ALA A 174 15.68 2.16 -18.18
CA ALA A 174 14.91 2.93 -17.21
C ALA A 174 14.36 2.05 -16.07
N ARG A 175 13.84 0.85 -16.37
CA ARG A 175 13.38 -0.08 -15.32
C ARG A 175 14.52 -0.65 -14.46
N GLU A 176 15.65 -1.03 -15.11
CA GLU A 176 16.82 -1.55 -14.37
C GLU A 176 17.40 -0.51 -13.40
N GLU A 177 17.59 0.71 -13.88
CA GLU A 177 18.19 1.79 -13.11
C GLU A 177 17.19 2.34 -12.05
N ALA A 178 15.88 2.33 -12.34
CA ALA A 178 14.85 2.69 -11.39
C ALA A 178 14.92 1.84 -10.12
N GLY A 179 15.03 0.51 -10.26
CA GLY A 179 15.16 -0.40 -9.12
C GLY A 179 16.40 -0.09 -8.27
N LYS A 180 17.55 0.15 -8.93
CA LYS A 180 18.81 0.51 -8.25
C LYS A 180 18.68 1.84 -7.51
N LEU A 181 18.08 2.86 -8.15
CA LEU A 181 17.89 4.18 -7.56
C LEU A 181 16.98 4.12 -6.33
N ILE A 182 15.86 3.39 -6.40
CA ILE A 182 14.94 3.22 -5.27
C ILE A 182 15.67 2.61 -4.07
N ILE A 183 16.42 1.53 -4.30
CA ILE A 183 17.17 0.87 -3.22
C ILE A 183 18.26 1.80 -2.65
N ALA A 184 18.96 2.55 -3.50
CA ALA A 184 19.93 3.52 -3.02
C ALA A 184 19.29 4.58 -2.12
N ARG A 185 18.14 5.14 -2.52
CA ARG A 185 17.39 6.13 -1.72
C ARG A 185 16.84 5.52 -0.41
N ILE A 186 16.35 4.29 -0.45
CA ILE A 186 15.93 3.58 0.78
C ILE A 186 17.11 3.42 1.74
N LYS A 187 18.27 2.99 1.25
CA LYS A 187 19.48 2.83 2.10
C LYS A 187 19.99 4.15 2.67
N GLU A 188 19.85 5.24 1.93
CA GLU A 188 20.26 6.57 2.37
C GLU A 188 19.33 7.16 3.45
N GLN A 189 18.01 6.96 3.28
CA GLN A 189 17.00 7.67 4.07
C GLN A 189 16.47 6.88 5.26
N VAL A 190 16.39 5.55 5.12
CA VAL A 190 15.67 4.68 6.06
C VAL A 190 16.63 4.05 7.04
N PRO A 191 16.48 4.30 8.36
CA PRO A 191 17.28 3.65 9.38
C PRO A 191 17.23 2.12 9.27
N GLU A 192 18.36 1.49 9.61
CA GLU A 192 18.42 0.03 9.69
C GLU A 192 17.43 -0.48 10.75
N GLY A 193 16.61 -1.48 10.38
CA GLY A 193 15.61 -2.06 11.28
C GLY A 193 14.22 -1.41 11.19
N ASP A 194 14.07 -0.26 10.54
CA ASP A 194 12.76 0.31 10.27
C ASP A 194 11.99 -0.52 9.23
N VAL A 195 10.66 -0.45 9.35
CA VAL A 195 9.74 -1.13 8.44
C VAL A 195 9.67 -0.37 7.12
N VAL A 196 9.81 -1.10 6.02
CA VAL A 196 9.70 -0.57 4.66
C VAL A 196 8.64 -1.32 3.89
N PHE A 197 7.81 -0.58 3.17
CA PHE A 197 6.96 -1.09 2.09
C PHE A 197 7.26 -0.32 0.80
N LEU A 198 7.35 -1.05 -0.29
CA LEU A 198 7.45 -0.52 -1.65
C LEU A 198 6.38 -1.19 -2.51
N THR A 199 5.40 -0.41 -2.94
CA THR A 199 4.32 -0.85 -3.83
C THR A 199 4.47 -0.25 -5.21
N GLY A 200 3.87 -0.88 -6.19
CA GLY A 200 3.84 -0.30 -7.54
C GLY A 200 3.38 -1.26 -8.62
N ASP A 201 3.13 -0.66 -9.79
CA ASP A 201 3.17 -1.33 -11.08
C ASP A 201 4.60 -1.25 -11.62
N PHE A 202 5.29 -2.38 -11.63
CA PHE A 202 6.71 -2.44 -12.04
C PHE A 202 6.87 -2.72 -13.54
N ASN A 203 5.78 -2.92 -14.29
CA ASN A 203 5.83 -3.31 -15.70
C ASN A 203 6.81 -4.48 -15.96
N ALA A 204 6.91 -5.37 -15.00
CA ALA A 204 7.79 -6.53 -14.99
C ALA A 204 7.19 -7.63 -14.11
N ASN A 205 7.18 -8.86 -14.61
CA ASN A 205 6.79 -10.02 -13.82
C ASN A 205 7.72 -10.22 -12.61
N TRP A 206 7.20 -10.86 -11.58
CA TRP A 206 7.90 -11.12 -10.32
C TRP A 206 9.25 -11.84 -10.49
N ASP A 207 9.40 -12.70 -11.50
CA ASP A 207 10.62 -13.46 -11.81
C ASP A 207 11.59 -12.74 -12.76
N ASN A 208 11.22 -11.54 -13.22
CA ASN A 208 12.05 -10.77 -14.14
C ASN A 208 13.33 -10.28 -13.45
N PRO A 209 14.54 -10.53 -14.02
CA PRO A 209 15.80 -10.09 -13.45
C PRO A 209 15.93 -8.58 -13.21
N ILE A 210 15.08 -7.79 -13.87
CA ILE A 210 15.02 -6.34 -13.69
C ILE A 210 14.67 -5.94 -12.25
N LEU A 211 13.99 -6.83 -11.51
CA LEU A 211 13.63 -6.66 -10.11
C LEU A 211 14.68 -7.18 -9.13
N ASP A 212 15.78 -7.80 -9.60
CA ASP A 212 16.83 -8.34 -8.73
C ASP A 212 17.44 -7.31 -7.78
N PRO A 213 17.70 -6.05 -8.16
CA PRO A 213 18.19 -5.05 -7.22
C PRO A 213 17.24 -4.82 -6.04
N ILE A 214 15.93 -4.89 -6.27
CA ILE A 214 14.91 -4.74 -5.23
C ILE A 214 14.84 -6.01 -4.37
N ARG A 215 14.80 -7.19 -5.01
CA ARG A 215 14.73 -8.50 -4.31
C ARG A 215 15.96 -8.80 -3.46
N ALA A 216 17.09 -8.20 -3.75
CA ALA A 216 18.29 -8.33 -2.92
C ALA A 216 18.17 -7.67 -1.55
N GLU A 217 17.26 -6.72 -1.37
CA GLU A 217 17.13 -5.88 -0.17
C GLU A 217 15.75 -5.97 0.49
N LEU A 218 14.72 -6.28 -0.29
CA LEU A 218 13.32 -6.37 0.15
C LEU A 218 12.73 -7.73 -0.25
N ALA A 219 11.97 -8.32 0.66
CA ALA A 219 11.18 -9.53 0.36
C ALA A 219 9.95 -9.14 -0.48
N GLU A 220 9.51 -10.04 -1.34
CA GLU A 220 8.29 -9.86 -2.15
C GLU A 220 7.12 -10.62 -1.50
N CYS A 221 5.98 -9.91 -1.31
CA CYS A 221 4.86 -10.42 -0.53
C CYS A 221 4.23 -11.69 -1.13
N ARG A 222 4.01 -11.72 -2.46
CA ARG A 222 3.41 -12.84 -3.17
C ARG A 222 4.20 -14.15 -2.97
N GLU A 223 5.54 -14.04 -2.90
CA GLU A 223 6.43 -15.20 -2.81
C GLU A 223 6.67 -15.68 -1.38
N THR A 224 6.51 -14.78 -0.41
CA THR A 224 6.89 -15.04 0.99
C THR A 224 5.73 -15.15 1.95
N ALA A 225 4.51 -14.74 1.56
CA ALA A 225 3.33 -14.84 2.40
C ALA A 225 2.98 -16.29 2.74
N LEU A 226 2.56 -16.53 3.98
CA LEU A 226 2.14 -17.86 4.44
C LEU A 226 0.87 -18.36 3.73
N ILE A 227 -0.02 -17.42 3.38
CA ILE A 227 -1.25 -17.68 2.62
C ILE A 227 -1.22 -16.79 1.38
N THR A 228 -1.38 -17.37 0.20
CA THR A 228 -1.27 -16.63 -1.05
C THR A 228 -2.24 -17.13 -2.11
N ASP A 229 -2.88 -16.21 -2.83
CA ASP A 229 -3.74 -16.45 -3.99
C ASP A 229 -2.94 -16.38 -5.30
N LYS A 230 -1.70 -16.87 -5.30
CA LYS A 230 -0.79 -16.71 -6.44
C LYS A 230 -1.08 -17.63 -7.63
N GLU A 231 -1.90 -18.64 -7.46
CA GLU A 231 -2.18 -19.57 -8.57
C GLU A 231 -3.21 -18.98 -9.54
N GLY A 232 -2.74 -18.69 -10.74
CA GLY A 232 -3.59 -18.45 -11.89
C GLY A 232 -4.26 -17.08 -11.98
N ILE A 233 -3.81 -16.06 -11.26
CA ILE A 233 -4.38 -14.72 -11.34
C ILE A 233 -3.32 -13.74 -11.87
N ASN A 234 -3.62 -13.09 -13.00
CA ASN A 234 -2.85 -11.95 -13.50
C ASN A 234 -3.26 -10.69 -12.72
N THR A 235 -2.33 -9.82 -12.40
CA THR A 235 -2.68 -8.52 -11.83
C THR A 235 -3.10 -7.53 -12.92
N TYR A 236 -2.47 -7.59 -14.10
CA TYR A 236 -2.96 -6.89 -15.29
C TYR A 236 -4.01 -7.75 -16.01
N ASN A 237 -5.26 -7.31 -16.03
CA ASN A 237 -6.39 -8.03 -16.61
C ASN A 237 -6.79 -7.52 -18.00
N ALA A 238 -6.33 -6.36 -18.43
CA ALA A 238 -6.60 -5.74 -19.74
C ALA A 238 -8.10 -5.73 -20.07
N TRP A 239 -8.95 -5.37 -19.14
CA TRP A 239 -10.42 -5.36 -19.27
C TRP A 239 -11.01 -6.73 -19.68
N GLY A 240 -10.34 -7.82 -19.34
CA GLY A 240 -10.72 -9.17 -19.73
C GLY A 240 -10.40 -9.55 -21.18
N GLU A 241 -9.75 -8.68 -21.93
CA GLU A 241 -9.44 -8.94 -23.36
C GLU A 241 -8.19 -9.82 -23.58
N LYS A 242 -7.37 -9.98 -22.54
CA LYS A 242 -6.11 -10.70 -22.64
C LYS A 242 -6.29 -12.21 -22.42
N ASN A 243 -5.87 -12.99 -23.41
CA ASN A 243 -5.71 -14.44 -23.31
C ASN A 243 -4.29 -14.84 -22.80
N ALA A 244 -3.65 -14.00 -21.97
CA ALA A 244 -2.37 -14.38 -21.39
C ALA A 244 -2.55 -15.62 -20.48
N PRO A 245 -1.58 -16.55 -20.47
CA PRO A 245 -1.59 -17.62 -19.50
C PRO A 245 -1.73 -17.06 -18.08
N LEU A 246 -2.52 -17.76 -17.26
CA LEU A 246 -2.73 -17.33 -15.88
C LEU A 246 -1.39 -17.25 -15.14
N GLY A 247 -1.15 -16.12 -14.46
CA GLY A 247 0.10 -15.82 -13.77
C GLY A 247 1.24 -15.27 -14.65
N ALA A 248 0.98 -15.04 -15.95
CA ALA A 248 1.99 -14.48 -16.86
C ALA A 248 2.14 -12.96 -16.80
N ASP A 249 1.10 -12.25 -16.32
CA ASP A 249 1.08 -10.79 -16.20
C ASP A 249 0.86 -10.36 -14.75
N VAL A 250 1.76 -10.76 -13.86
CA VAL A 250 1.83 -10.30 -12.47
C VAL A 250 2.87 -9.21 -12.39
N ILE A 251 2.44 -7.97 -12.58
CA ILE A 251 3.32 -6.79 -12.70
C ILE A 251 3.13 -5.77 -11.58
N ASP A 252 2.11 -5.97 -10.74
CA ASP A 252 1.86 -5.20 -9.53
C ASP A 252 2.42 -5.95 -8.32
N HIS A 253 3.31 -5.30 -7.55
CA HIS A 253 4.05 -5.95 -6.48
C HIS A 253 3.99 -5.16 -5.17
N ILE A 254 4.19 -5.89 -4.06
CA ILE A 254 4.41 -5.35 -2.72
C ILE A 254 5.72 -5.93 -2.20
N PHE A 255 6.77 -5.12 -2.18
CA PHE A 255 8.03 -5.44 -1.54
C PHE A 255 8.06 -4.88 -0.12
N TYR A 256 8.77 -5.56 0.79
CA TYR A 256 8.79 -5.18 2.19
C TYR A 256 10.04 -5.64 2.94
N ARG A 257 10.29 -5.04 4.11
CA ARG A 257 11.22 -5.54 5.14
C ARG A 257 10.76 -5.11 6.53
N GLY A 258 11.27 -5.78 7.58
CA GLY A 258 11.03 -5.45 8.99
C GLY A 258 9.72 -5.98 9.56
N VAL A 259 8.96 -6.75 8.77
CA VAL A 259 7.70 -7.44 9.14
C VAL A 259 7.64 -8.83 8.54
N THR A 260 6.61 -9.61 8.88
CA THR A 260 6.34 -10.93 8.31
C THR A 260 5.08 -10.88 7.44
N ALA A 261 5.13 -11.34 6.19
CA ALA A 261 3.96 -11.45 5.34
C ALA A 261 3.11 -12.66 5.76
N GLU A 262 1.87 -12.39 6.18
CA GLU A 262 0.91 -13.42 6.57
C GLU A 262 0.03 -13.85 5.38
N ARG A 263 -0.40 -12.87 4.57
CA ARG A 263 -1.30 -13.13 3.43
C ARG A 263 -1.00 -12.20 2.26
N TYR A 264 -1.13 -12.75 1.06
CA TYR A 264 -1.19 -12.02 -0.21
C TYR A 264 -2.50 -12.35 -0.93
N GLU A 265 -3.18 -11.33 -1.43
CA GLU A 265 -4.47 -11.45 -2.11
C GLU A 265 -4.50 -10.59 -3.37
N VAL A 266 -5.13 -11.11 -4.44
CA VAL A 266 -5.53 -10.33 -5.62
C VAL A 266 -7.03 -10.06 -5.52
N LEU A 267 -7.42 -8.79 -5.48
CA LEU A 267 -8.81 -8.40 -5.24
C LEU A 267 -9.59 -8.32 -6.55
N ASN A 268 -9.93 -9.47 -7.11
CA ASN A 268 -10.67 -9.66 -8.36
C ASN A 268 -12.17 -9.94 -8.16
N GLY A 269 -12.75 -9.50 -7.05
CA GLY A 269 -14.15 -9.71 -6.70
C GLY A 269 -15.13 -8.90 -7.54
N ASP A 270 -16.42 -9.16 -7.34
CA ASP A 270 -17.50 -8.37 -7.92
C ASP A 270 -17.76 -7.11 -7.08
N TYR A 271 -17.56 -5.96 -7.69
CA TYR A 271 -17.81 -4.64 -7.07
C TYR A 271 -18.96 -3.89 -7.73
N GLY A 272 -19.80 -4.59 -8.51
CA GLY A 272 -20.98 -4.05 -9.20
C GLY A 272 -20.67 -3.44 -10.56
N VAL A 273 -19.46 -3.65 -11.09
CA VAL A 273 -19.03 -3.34 -12.46
C VAL A 273 -18.15 -4.47 -12.97
N PRO A 274 -18.06 -4.70 -14.29
CA PRO A 274 -17.21 -5.76 -14.83
C PRO A 274 -15.75 -5.63 -14.39
N PHE A 275 -15.20 -4.41 -14.38
CA PHE A 275 -13.83 -4.13 -13.99
C PHE A 275 -13.74 -2.79 -13.26
N ILE A 276 -13.02 -2.74 -12.14
CA ILE A 276 -12.71 -1.49 -11.44
C ILE A 276 -11.48 -0.78 -12.01
N SER A 277 -10.62 -1.52 -12.74
CA SER A 277 -9.44 -1.08 -13.50
C SER A 277 -9.05 -2.19 -14.46
N ASP A 278 -8.17 -1.92 -15.42
CA ASP A 278 -7.47 -2.93 -16.22
C ASP A 278 -6.37 -3.66 -15.42
N HIS A 279 -6.20 -3.29 -14.15
CA HIS A 279 -5.44 -4.03 -13.14
C HIS A 279 -6.35 -4.44 -11.97
N TRP A 280 -6.04 -5.57 -11.34
CA TRP A 280 -6.60 -5.94 -10.06
C TRP A 280 -5.72 -5.42 -8.92
N PRO A 281 -6.30 -4.83 -7.86
CA PRO A 281 -5.54 -4.47 -6.69
C PRO A 281 -4.87 -5.69 -6.06
N VAL A 282 -3.65 -5.53 -5.59
CA VAL A 282 -2.97 -6.54 -4.77
C VAL A 282 -2.86 -6.06 -3.34
N MET A 283 -3.09 -6.95 -2.38
CA MET A 283 -3.05 -6.62 -0.97
C MET A 283 -2.23 -7.62 -0.18
N GLY A 284 -1.32 -7.09 0.63
CA GLY A 284 -0.57 -7.84 1.63
C GLY A 284 -1.08 -7.56 3.04
N THR A 285 -1.16 -8.61 3.88
CA THR A 285 -1.36 -8.50 5.33
C THR A 285 -0.06 -8.91 6.00
N PHE A 286 0.45 -8.06 6.90
CA PHE A 286 1.75 -8.26 7.54
C PHE A 286 1.64 -8.14 9.05
N ARG A 287 2.50 -8.91 9.75
CA ARG A 287 2.66 -8.87 11.20
C ARG A 287 4.00 -8.28 11.59
N PHE A 288 3.98 -7.38 12.57
CA PHE A 288 5.18 -6.77 13.16
C PHE A 288 5.98 -7.73 14.03
#